data_2daa2fc9e181fca619e4a7e3f130fccd
#
_entry.id   2daa2fc9e181fca619e4a7e3f130fccd
#
_cell.length_a   1.000
_cell.length_b   1.000
_cell.length_c   1.000
_cell.angle_alpha   90.00
_cell.angle_beta   90.00
_cell.angle_gamma   90.00
#
_symmetry.space_group_name_H-M   'P 1'
#
loop_
_entity.id
_entity.type
_entity.pdbx_description
1 polymer ?
#
loop_
_entity_poly.entity_id
_entity_poly.type
_entity_poly.pdbx_seq_one_letter_code
_entity_poly.pdbx_strand_id
1 'polypeptide(L)'
;LFDQADVVIAHNGDAFDIKKARARFIFHGLKPPSSFATIDTLKVAKKYFNFNSNRLNDLGIYLKVGEKVKHTGFDLWLGCMQDRASSWKLLKKYNKQDVALLERVYNKLLPWMEKHPHMALLQDRNGCPKCGSDQVHKDGIRANSMSLQQQWRCKSCEGYYLTRLKR
;
A
#
# COMPACT_ATOMS: atom_id res chain seq x y z
N LEU A 1 -6.39 -16.24 0.88
CA LEU A 1 -5.58 -15.03 1.04
C LEU A 1 -6.44 -13.77 0.93
N PHE A 2 -7.16 -13.54 -0.21
CA PHE A 2 -8.02 -12.35 -0.36
C PHE A 2 -9.21 -12.35 0.62
N ASP A 3 -9.79 -13.51 0.96
CA ASP A 3 -10.87 -13.64 1.95
C ASP A 3 -10.43 -13.33 3.39
N GLN A 4 -9.14 -13.29 3.64
CA GLN A 4 -8.55 -13.01 4.95
C GLN A 4 -7.99 -11.58 5.05
N ALA A 5 -8.08 -10.80 3.98
CA ALA A 5 -7.47 -9.48 3.90
C ALA A 5 -8.54 -8.40 4.08
N ASP A 6 -8.37 -7.53 5.07
CA ASP A 6 -9.13 -6.29 5.20
C ASP A 6 -8.64 -5.22 4.24
N VAL A 7 -7.31 -5.19 4.00
CA VAL A 7 -6.65 -4.21 3.13
C VAL A 7 -5.58 -4.91 2.28
N VAL A 8 -5.61 -4.65 0.97
CA VAL A 8 -4.58 -5.11 0.03
C VAL A 8 -3.77 -3.90 -0.44
N ILE A 9 -2.46 -3.95 -0.20
CA ILE A 9 -1.53 -2.91 -0.63
C ILE A 9 -0.78 -3.39 -1.87
N ALA A 10 -0.77 -2.57 -2.91
CA ALA A 10 -0.11 -2.90 -4.17
C ALA A 10 0.48 -1.64 -4.83
N HIS A 11 1.29 -1.84 -5.87
CA HIS A 11 1.77 -0.77 -6.74
C HIS A 11 1.25 -0.98 -8.16
N ASN A 12 0.30 -0.16 -8.60
CA ASN A 12 -0.50 -0.35 -9.81
C ASN A 12 -1.43 -1.57 -9.75
N GLY A 13 -1.71 -2.07 -8.55
CA GLY A 13 -2.48 -3.30 -8.35
C GLY A 13 -3.94 -3.18 -8.74
N ASP A 14 -4.57 -2.03 -8.53
CA ASP A 14 -5.96 -1.78 -8.91
C ASP A 14 -6.18 -1.90 -10.44
N ALA A 15 -5.18 -1.46 -11.21
CA ALA A 15 -5.26 -1.51 -12.67
C ALA A 15 -4.81 -2.85 -13.23
N PHE A 16 -3.93 -3.58 -12.55
CA PHE A 16 -3.31 -4.78 -13.08
C PHE A 16 -3.56 -6.03 -12.22
N ASP A 17 -2.92 -6.16 -11.06
CA ASP A 17 -2.86 -7.42 -10.30
C ASP A 17 -4.25 -7.92 -9.87
N ILE A 18 -5.07 -7.03 -9.33
CA ILE A 18 -6.42 -7.38 -8.84
C ILE A 18 -7.33 -7.78 -10.01
N LYS A 19 -7.24 -7.07 -11.13
CA LYS A 19 -8.03 -7.42 -12.33
C LYS A 19 -7.59 -8.76 -12.91
N LYS A 20 -6.29 -9.03 -12.96
CA LYS A 20 -5.75 -10.32 -13.41
C LYS A 20 -6.16 -11.45 -12.48
N ALA A 21 -6.09 -11.26 -11.17
CA ALA A 21 -6.55 -12.25 -10.20
C ALA A 21 -8.05 -12.57 -10.39
N ARG A 22 -8.90 -11.54 -10.50
CA ARG A 22 -10.35 -11.71 -10.75
C ARG A 22 -10.64 -12.47 -12.04
N ALA A 23 -9.93 -12.15 -13.12
CA ALA A 23 -10.05 -12.87 -14.38
C ALA A 23 -9.67 -14.36 -14.27
N ARG A 24 -8.64 -14.67 -13.45
CA ARG A 24 -8.27 -16.07 -13.18
C ARG A 24 -9.26 -16.76 -12.27
N PHE A 25 -9.83 -16.08 -11.29
CA PHE A 25 -10.84 -16.65 -10.40
C PHE A 25 -12.09 -17.08 -11.18
N ILE A 26 -12.63 -16.21 -12.02
CA ILE A 26 -13.81 -16.55 -12.84
C ILE A 26 -13.49 -17.67 -13.86
N PHE A 27 -12.31 -17.66 -14.46
CA PHE A 27 -11.87 -18.70 -15.38
C PHE A 27 -11.82 -20.09 -14.71
N HIS A 28 -11.41 -20.15 -13.45
CA HIS A 28 -11.34 -21.40 -12.67
C HIS A 28 -12.62 -21.69 -11.87
N GLY A 29 -13.71 -20.98 -12.08
CA GLY A 29 -14.98 -21.19 -11.37
C GLY A 29 -14.93 -20.87 -9.88
N LEU A 30 -13.92 -20.10 -9.42
CA LEU A 30 -13.81 -19.68 -8.03
C LEU A 30 -14.83 -18.58 -7.72
N LYS A 31 -15.38 -18.61 -6.52
CA LYS A 31 -16.27 -17.55 -6.04
C LYS A 31 -15.51 -16.23 -5.88
N PRO A 32 -16.20 -15.07 -6.00
CA PRO A 32 -15.62 -13.78 -5.64
C PRO A 32 -15.11 -13.81 -4.19
N PRO A 33 -13.94 -13.25 -3.90
CA PRO A 33 -13.47 -13.10 -2.52
C PRO A 33 -14.34 -12.11 -1.74
N SER A 34 -14.24 -12.15 -0.41
CA SER A 34 -14.83 -11.14 0.47
C SER A 34 -14.35 -9.73 0.10
N SER A 35 -15.10 -8.72 0.51
CA SER A 35 -14.75 -7.32 0.27
C SER A 35 -13.49 -6.94 1.03
N PHE A 36 -12.57 -6.26 0.37
CA PHE A 36 -11.37 -5.68 0.96
C PHE A 36 -11.13 -4.28 0.41
N ALA A 37 -10.50 -3.42 1.19
CA ALA A 37 -10.04 -2.12 0.71
C ALA A 37 -8.71 -2.26 -0.06
N THR A 38 -8.43 -1.33 -0.97
CA THR A 38 -7.15 -1.32 -1.69
C THR A 38 -6.38 -0.03 -1.44
N ILE A 39 -5.06 -0.15 -1.32
CA ILE A 39 -4.13 0.97 -1.31
C ILE A 39 -3.16 0.78 -2.46
N ASP A 40 -3.35 1.56 -3.52
CA ASP A 40 -2.45 1.56 -4.68
C ASP A 40 -1.41 2.67 -4.53
N THR A 41 -0.18 2.30 -4.19
CA THR A 41 0.93 3.24 -3.94
C THR A 41 1.30 4.06 -5.18
N LEU A 42 1.02 3.59 -6.40
CA LEU A 42 1.17 4.39 -7.62
C LEU A 42 0.15 5.55 -7.66
N LYS A 43 -1.11 5.27 -7.31
CA LYS A 43 -2.15 6.31 -7.21
C LYS A 43 -1.83 7.30 -6.11
N VAL A 44 -1.35 6.83 -4.96
CA VAL A 44 -0.89 7.68 -3.84
C VAL A 44 0.24 8.60 -4.30
N ALA A 45 1.29 8.04 -4.92
CA ALA A 45 2.42 8.81 -5.43
C ALA A 45 1.97 9.92 -6.39
N LYS A 46 1.13 9.58 -7.37
CA LYS A 46 0.60 10.54 -8.35
C LYS A 46 -0.32 11.60 -7.74
N LYS A 47 -1.04 11.26 -6.67
CA LYS A 47 -2.04 12.16 -6.07
C LYS A 47 -1.42 13.20 -5.14
N TYR A 48 -0.45 12.78 -4.33
CA TYR A 48 0.07 13.60 -3.24
C TYR A 48 1.46 14.17 -3.51
N PHE A 49 2.15 13.71 -4.57
CA PHE A 49 3.52 14.08 -4.87
C PHE A 49 3.73 14.34 -6.35
N ASN A 50 4.76 15.10 -6.66
CA ASN A 50 5.22 15.34 -8.03
C ASN A 50 6.64 14.75 -8.20
N PHE A 51 6.73 13.43 -8.15
CA PHE A 51 7.98 12.72 -8.41
C PHE A 51 8.31 12.69 -9.91
N ASN A 52 9.58 12.75 -10.27
CA ASN A 52 10.03 12.62 -11.68
C ASN A 52 9.64 11.26 -12.29
N SER A 53 9.55 10.21 -11.47
CA SER A 53 9.06 8.89 -11.86
C SER A 53 8.28 8.27 -10.71
N ASN A 54 7.16 7.62 -11.06
CA ASN A 54 6.33 6.91 -10.10
C ASN A 54 6.49 5.39 -10.19
N ARG A 55 7.53 4.86 -10.84
CA ARG A 55 7.84 3.43 -10.84
C ARG A 55 8.32 3.01 -9.44
N LEU A 56 7.95 1.82 -8.99
CA LEU A 56 8.30 1.33 -7.65
C LEU A 56 9.81 1.39 -7.37
N ASN A 57 10.63 1.01 -8.35
CA ASN A 57 12.09 1.09 -8.23
C ASN A 57 12.59 2.52 -8.02
N ASP A 58 12.10 3.44 -8.83
CA ASP A 58 12.54 4.83 -8.82
C ASP A 58 12.10 5.54 -7.53
N LEU A 59 10.88 5.22 -7.05
CA LEU A 59 10.42 5.65 -5.73
C LEU A 59 11.30 5.07 -4.61
N GLY A 60 11.67 3.80 -4.70
CA GLY A 60 12.56 3.16 -3.72
C GLY A 60 13.92 3.86 -3.62
N ILE A 61 14.52 4.17 -4.75
CA ILE A 61 15.81 4.91 -4.85
C ILE A 61 15.63 6.34 -4.33
N TYR A 62 14.63 7.07 -4.83
CA TYR A 62 14.37 8.46 -4.44
C TYR A 62 14.12 8.62 -2.94
N LEU A 63 13.32 7.73 -2.36
CA LEU A 63 13.00 7.72 -0.93
C LEU A 63 14.09 7.08 -0.06
N LYS A 64 15.18 6.60 -0.67
CA LYS A 64 16.33 5.94 0.01
C LYS A 64 15.91 4.73 0.84
N VAL A 65 14.97 3.94 0.34
CA VAL A 65 14.46 2.73 1.03
C VAL A 65 14.85 1.43 0.34
N GLY A 66 15.56 1.51 -0.77
CA GLY A 66 16.10 0.37 -1.50
C GLY A 66 15.77 0.40 -2.99
N GLU A 67 16.19 -0.64 -3.67
CA GLU A 67 15.98 -0.84 -5.11
C GLU A 67 15.57 -2.27 -5.43
N LYS A 68 15.05 -2.49 -6.64
CA LYS A 68 14.70 -3.82 -7.14
C LYS A 68 15.93 -4.66 -7.44
N VAL A 69 15.79 -5.99 -7.33
CA VAL A 69 16.81 -6.92 -7.83
C VAL A 69 16.89 -6.79 -9.36
N LYS A 70 18.09 -6.66 -9.88
CA LYS A 70 18.33 -6.77 -11.32
C LYS A 70 18.09 -8.21 -11.78
N HIS A 71 17.43 -8.38 -12.90
CA HIS A 71 17.18 -9.68 -13.53
C HIS A 71 17.35 -9.59 -15.05
N THR A 72 17.47 -10.73 -15.69
CA THR A 72 17.73 -10.89 -17.13
C THR A 72 16.53 -10.58 -18.04
N GLY A 73 15.49 -9.88 -17.50
CA GLY A 73 14.33 -9.50 -18.30
C GLY A 73 13.53 -10.73 -18.80
N PHE A 74 13.28 -10.79 -20.10
CA PHE A 74 12.45 -11.82 -20.71
C PHE A 74 12.97 -13.25 -20.51
N ASP A 75 14.30 -13.43 -20.46
CA ASP A 75 14.92 -14.74 -20.28
C ASP A 75 14.52 -15.43 -18.96
N LEU A 76 14.29 -14.61 -17.90
CA LEU A 76 13.78 -15.13 -16.63
C LEU A 76 12.39 -15.73 -16.79
N TRP A 77 11.49 -15.03 -17.48
CA TRP A 77 10.12 -15.49 -17.74
C TRP A 77 10.11 -16.73 -18.63
N LEU A 78 10.92 -16.72 -19.69
CA LEU A 78 11.07 -17.88 -20.59
C LEU A 78 11.59 -19.10 -19.82
N GLY A 79 12.58 -18.90 -18.95
CA GLY A 79 13.09 -19.98 -18.10
C GLY A 79 12.04 -20.53 -17.13
N CYS A 80 11.15 -19.71 -16.59
CA CYS A 80 10.03 -20.18 -15.79
C CYS A 80 9.00 -20.95 -16.62
N MET A 81 8.68 -20.49 -17.83
CA MET A 81 7.78 -21.20 -18.75
C MET A 81 8.35 -22.57 -19.20
N GLN A 82 9.68 -22.69 -19.23
CA GLN A 82 10.39 -23.94 -19.49
C GLN A 82 10.65 -24.78 -18.21
N ASP A 83 10.01 -24.40 -17.11
CA ASP A 83 10.10 -25.05 -15.80
C ASP A 83 11.54 -25.19 -15.24
N ARG A 84 12.43 -24.24 -15.58
CA ARG A 84 13.80 -24.22 -15.07
C ARG A 84 13.79 -23.83 -13.58
N ALA A 85 14.27 -24.73 -12.72
CA ALA A 85 14.30 -24.54 -11.26
C ALA A 85 15.09 -23.28 -10.83
N SER A 86 16.21 -22.97 -11.52
CA SER A 86 17.01 -21.75 -11.28
C SER A 86 16.22 -20.47 -11.56
N SER A 87 15.44 -20.44 -12.65
CA SER A 87 14.59 -19.29 -13.01
C SER A 87 13.47 -19.09 -12.00
N TRP A 88 12.82 -20.16 -11.55
CA TRP A 88 11.84 -20.11 -10.49
C TRP A 88 12.42 -19.62 -9.17
N LYS A 89 13.62 -20.06 -8.80
CA LYS A 89 14.32 -19.58 -7.59
C LYS A 89 14.59 -18.08 -7.65
N LEU A 90 15.07 -17.61 -8.81
CA LEU A 90 15.33 -16.18 -9.03
C LEU A 90 14.04 -15.35 -9.02
N LEU A 91 12.98 -15.82 -9.71
CA LEU A 91 11.67 -15.15 -9.73
C LEU A 91 11.07 -15.02 -8.33
N LYS A 92 11.13 -16.09 -7.52
CA LYS A 92 10.67 -16.04 -6.12
C LYS A 92 11.47 -15.04 -5.28
N LYS A 93 12.79 -14.98 -5.44
CA LYS A 93 13.65 -13.99 -4.78
C LYS A 93 13.27 -12.56 -5.19
N TYR A 94 13.14 -12.33 -6.49
CA TYR A 94 12.73 -11.06 -7.07
C TYR A 94 11.38 -10.60 -6.50
N ASN A 95 10.36 -11.45 -6.55
CA ASN A 95 9.01 -11.12 -6.07
C ASN A 95 8.98 -10.78 -4.57
N LYS A 96 9.66 -11.59 -3.73
CA LYS A 96 9.77 -11.30 -2.29
C LYS A 96 10.42 -9.94 -2.02
N GLN A 97 11.44 -9.58 -2.79
CA GLN A 97 12.12 -8.30 -2.62
C GLN A 97 11.26 -7.13 -3.11
N ASP A 98 10.49 -7.30 -4.18
CA ASP A 98 9.52 -6.30 -4.64
C ASP A 98 8.45 -6.02 -3.58
N VAL A 99 7.94 -7.05 -2.90
CA VAL A 99 6.99 -6.89 -1.79
C VAL A 99 7.62 -6.13 -0.63
N ALA A 100 8.86 -6.48 -0.23
CA ALA A 100 9.57 -5.78 0.84
C ALA A 100 9.90 -4.32 0.47
N LEU A 101 10.20 -4.04 -0.80
CA LEU A 101 10.39 -2.68 -1.30
C LEU A 101 9.08 -1.90 -1.27
N LEU A 102 7.98 -2.51 -1.72
CA LEU A 102 6.64 -1.93 -1.68
C LEU A 102 6.24 -1.53 -0.26
N GLU A 103 6.47 -2.40 0.72
CA GLU A 103 6.19 -2.11 2.14
C GLU A 103 6.97 -0.88 2.62
N ARG A 104 8.25 -0.80 2.32
CA ARG A 104 9.09 0.34 2.71
C ARG A 104 8.65 1.64 2.03
N VAL A 105 8.32 1.60 0.74
CA VAL A 105 7.77 2.74 0.01
C VAL A 105 6.42 3.16 0.60
N TYR A 106 5.52 2.22 0.84
CA TYR A 106 4.23 2.49 1.48
C TYR A 106 4.39 3.18 2.83
N ASN A 107 5.27 2.68 3.70
CA ASN A 107 5.53 3.27 5.02
C ASN A 107 6.05 4.72 4.93
N LYS A 108 6.84 5.05 3.92
CA LYS A 108 7.30 6.43 3.66
C LYS A 108 6.18 7.34 3.18
N LEU A 109 5.24 6.83 2.38
CA LEU A 109 4.11 7.60 1.86
C LEU A 109 2.97 7.72 2.88
N LEU A 110 2.85 6.79 3.82
CA LEU A 110 1.74 6.66 4.76
C LEU A 110 1.39 7.94 5.52
N PRO A 111 2.35 8.70 6.10
CA PRO A 111 2.04 9.95 6.81
C PRO A 111 1.27 10.97 5.98
N TRP A 112 1.49 10.97 4.67
CA TRP A 112 0.96 11.95 3.71
C TRP A 112 -0.41 11.58 3.14
N MET A 113 -0.88 10.35 3.36
CA MET A 113 -2.17 9.90 2.84
C MET A 113 -3.30 10.53 3.64
N GLU A 114 -4.14 11.33 2.99
CA GLU A 114 -5.36 11.88 3.61
C GLU A 114 -6.48 10.84 3.69
N LYS A 115 -6.59 10.00 2.66
CA LYS A 115 -7.57 8.92 2.59
C LYS A 115 -6.86 7.59 2.79
N HIS A 116 -7.16 6.93 3.89
CA HIS A 116 -6.61 5.63 4.27
C HIS A 116 -7.71 4.85 4.99
N PRO A 117 -7.85 3.54 4.78
CA PRO A 117 -8.70 2.69 5.63
C PRO A 117 -8.35 2.89 7.11
N HIS A 118 -9.35 2.90 7.98
CA HIS A 118 -9.12 3.20 9.39
C HIS A 118 -8.55 1.99 10.12
N MET A 119 -7.23 1.86 10.14
CA MET A 119 -6.54 0.67 10.66
C MET A 119 -6.85 0.36 12.14
N ALA A 120 -7.01 1.39 12.98
CA ALA A 120 -7.36 1.14 14.38
C ALA A 120 -8.76 0.54 14.52
N LEU A 121 -9.74 1.00 13.74
CA LEU A 121 -11.10 0.41 13.76
C LEU A 121 -11.13 -1.01 13.23
N LEU A 122 -10.32 -1.36 12.23
CA LEU A 122 -10.18 -2.74 11.75
C LEU A 122 -9.59 -3.68 12.83
N GLN A 123 -9.00 -3.12 13.88
CA GLN A 123 -8.43 -3.83 15.01
C GLN A 123 -9.24 -3.64 16.30
N ASP A 124 -10.51 -3.21 16.19
CA ASP A 124 -11.42 -2.95 17.31
C ASP A 124 -10.83 -2.06 18.41
N ARG A 125 -10.04 -1.06 18.03
CA ARG A 125 -9.38 -0.14 18.96
C ARG A 125 -9.43 1.31 18.51
N ASN A 126 -9.22 2.22 19.47
CA ASN A 126 -9.01 3.63 19.17
C ASN A 126 -7.54 3.88 18.83
N GLY A 127 -7.28 4.81 17.91
CA GLY A 127 -5.92 5.16 17.53
C GLY A 127 -5.82 5.84 16.17
N CYS A 128 -4.61 5.89 15.67
CA CYS A 128 -4.31 6.49 14.39
C CYS A 128 -5.03 5.75 13.24
N PRO A 129 -5.81 6.44 12.40
CA PRO A 129 -6.49 5.81 11.28
C PRO A 129 -5.53 5.21 10.25
N LYS A 130 -4.30 5.73 10.17
CA LYS A 130 -3.32 5.29 9.17
C LYS A 130 -2.55 4.03 9.60
N CYS A 131 -1.92 4.05 10.78
CA CYS A 131 -1.07 2.93 11.24
C CYS A 131 -1.67 2.11 12.39
N GLY A 132 -2.82 2.52 12.93
CA GLY A 132 -3.47 1.83 14.04
C GLY A 132 -2.87 2.09 15.41
N SER A 133 -1.76 2.84 15.54
CA SER A 133 -1.10 3.12 16.82
C SER A 133 -1.99 3.95 17.76
N ASP A 134 -1.94 3.65 19.05
CA ASP A 134 -2.55 4.42 20.13
C ASP A 134 -1.73 5.66 20.55
N GLN A 135 -0.49 5.76 20.06
CA GLN A 135 0.44 6.85 20.33
C GLN A 135 0.04 8.14 19.58
N VAL A 136 -1.08 8.72 19.98
CA VAL A 136 -1.65 9.92 19.33
C VAL A 136 -1.85 11.04 20.34
N HIS A 137 -1.70 12.29 19.92
CA HIS A 137 -1.95 13.47 20.73
C HIS A 137 -2.67 14.54 19.93
N LYS A 138 -3.37 15.41 20.65
CA LYS A 138 -4.01 16.58 20.06
C LYS A 138 -2.96 17.57 19.59
N ASP A 139 -3.15 18.12 18.40
CA ASP A 139 -2.22 19.07 17.77
C ASP A 139 -3.00 20.23 17.13
N GLY A 140 -3.75 20.93 17.97
CA GLY A 140 -4.53 22.11 17.60
C GLY A 140 -5.89 21.81 16.98
N ILE A 141 -6.53 22.88 16.55
CA ILE A 141 -7.86 22.87 15.90
C ILE A 141 -7.71 23.38 14.47
N ARG A 142 -8.44 22.78 13.55
CA ARG A 142 -8.55 23.22 12.16
C ARG A 142 -10.00 23.57 11.82
N ALA A 143 -10.18 24.62 11.08
CA ALA A 143 -11.48 25.02 10.52
C ALA A 143 -11.56 24.54 9.06
N ASN A 144 -12.71 24.04 8.67
CA ASN A 144 -13.12 23.96 7.27
C ASN A 144 -14.33 24.89 7.05
N SER A 145 -14.89 24.90 5.83
CA SER A 145 -16.03 25.77 5.49
C SER A 145 -17.29 25.53 6.34
N MET A 146 -17.39 24.41 7.04
CA MET A 146 -18.62 23.97 7.72
C MET A 146 -18.43 23.71 9.22
N SER A 147 -17.22 23.45 9.71
CA SER A 147 -17.01 23.00 11.09
C SER A 147 -15.57 23.20 11.58
N LEU A 148 -15.43 23.23 12.90
CA LEU A 148 -14.14 23.07 13.57
C LEU A 148 -13.86 21.58 13.81
N GLN A 149 -12.62 21.19 13.64
CA GLN A 149 -12.15 19.81 13.79
C GLN A 149 -10.91 19.75 14.68
N GLN A 150 -10.84 18.73 15.53
CA GLN A 150 -9.64 18.44 16.29
C GLN A 150 -8.60 17.83 15.37
N GLN A 151 -7.43 18.44 15.27
CA GLN A 151 -6.27 17.87 14.62
C GLN A 151 -5.52 16.98 15.63
N TRP A 152 -5.10 15.82 15.15
CA TRP A 152 -4.29 14.85 15.88
C TRP A 152 -3.01 14.57 15.12
N ARG A 153 -1.94 14.32 15.87
CA ARG A 153 -0.67 13.82 15.34
C ARG A 153 -0.35 12.45 15.94
N CYS A 154 0.03 11.51 15.09
CA CYS A 154 0.52 10.20 15.52
C CYS A 154 2.03 10.24 15.75
N LYS A 155 2.51 9.75 16.90
CA LYS A 155 3.94 9.67 17.21
C LYS A 155 4.64 8.53 16.47
N SER A 156 3.90 7.48 16.06
CA SER A 156 4.47 6.30 15.40
C SER A 156 4.69 6.51 13.90
N CYS A 157 3.68 6.99 13.17
CA CYS A 157 3.81 7.21 11.72
C CYS A 157 3.99 8.69 11.34
N GLU A 158 3.98 9.61 12.32
CA GLU A 158 4.09 11.06 12.17
C GLU A 158 2.97 11.72 11.32
N GLY A 159 1.98 10.94 10.92
CA GLY A 159 0.86 11.41 10.13
C GLY A 159 -0.16 12.21 10.94
N TYR A 160 -0.81 13.17 10.28
CA TYR A 160 -1.92 13.95 10.82
C TYR A 160 -3.26 13.39 10.37
N TYR A 161 -4.28 13.57 11.23
CA TYR A 161 -5.68 13.30 10.89
C TYR A 161 -6.61 14.20 11.68
N LEU A 162 -7.85 14.32 11.22
CA LEU A 162 -8.86 15.19 11.80
C LEU A 162 -10.02 14.35 12.33
N THR A 163 -10.55 14.75 13.47
CA THR A 163 -11.80 14.22 14.00
C THR A 163 -12.79 15.36 14.24
N ARG A 164 -14.08 15.05 14.12
CA ARG A 164 -15.12 16.02 14.42
C ARG A 164 -15.05 16.41 15.91
N LEU A 165 -15.08 17.70 16.21
CA LEU A 165 -15.31 18.15 17.58
C LEU A 165 -16.74 17.77 17.97
N LYS A 166 -16.88 16.97 19.03
CA LYS A 166 -18.19 16.76 19.66
C LYS A 166 -18.58 18.11 20.30
N ARG A 167 -19.74 18.63 19.95
CA ARG A 167 -20.40 19.72 20.68
C ARG A 167 -20.85 19.23 22.04
#